data_ef76ae76abce5f3207fbe1fca62101b6
#
_entry.id   ef76ae76abce5f3207fbe1fca62101b6
#
_cell.length_a   1.000
_cell.length_b   1.000
_cell.length_c   1.000
_cell.angle_alpha   90.00
_cell.angle_beta   90.00
_cell.angle_gamma   90.00
#
_symmetry.space_group_name_H-M   'P 1'
#
loop_
_entity.id
_entity.type
_entity.pdbx_description
1 polymer ?
#
loop_
_entity_poly.entity_id
_entity_poly.type
_entity_poly.pdbx_seq_one_letter_code
_entity_poly.pdbx_strand_id
1 'polypeptide(L)'
;MTTSANSTLPETEALVVSLDEYIRARYSLIAVQTYEEERFLRFMRALAQHVRHRAKGLYVWSRPRGLRMVAGPGIGAEPRPIANREDPLSVIEYIEQEVESGLFVLCDFSPYLLDYGAPKPELVRRLRELAWAMRSRPVTLIFVGARFPEIPDLEKEVKVLDLPLPEEAETNQILDREVERLESNPNASVELDSDARGNLIQAMLGLTASEMENVLAKAAVRQRGLGPQTAGIVLDEKRALIRRNAALTFTPAIPIEHIGGYAPIRNMLRRAAVAGVIS
;
A
#
# COMPACT_ATOMS: atom_id res chain seq x y z
N MET A 1 13.46 -3.38 37.89
CA MET A 1 13.33 -2.36 36.84
C MET A 1 13.16 -3.10 35.53
N THR A 2 11.92 -3.37 35.15
CA THR A 2 11.54 -4.08 33.94
C THR A 2 11.47 -3.08 32.80
N THR A 3 12.43 -3.16 31.90
CA THR A 3 12.42 -2.39 30.65
C THR A 3 11.30 -2.94 29.79
N SER A 4 10.19 -2.19 29.70
CA SER A 4 9.11 -2.45 28.76
C SER A 4 9.68 -2.29 27.35
N ALA A 5 9.87 -3.40 26.64
CA ALA A 5 10.08 -3.39 25.22
C ALA A 5 8.78 -2.88 24.57
N ASN A 6 8.81 -1.65 24.11
CA ASN A 6 7.76 -1.07 23.28
C ASN A 6 7.88 -1.77 21.92
N SER A 7 7.19 -2.91 21.73
CA SER A 7 7.05 -3.52 20.41
C SER A 7 6.07 -2.64 19.63
N THR A 8 6.61 -1.71 18.88
CA THR A 8 5.84 -0.99 17.86
C THR A 8 5.34 -2.03 16.85
N LEU A 9 4.02 -2.04 16.60
CA LEU A 9 3.43 -2.86 15.55
C LEU A 9 4.11 -2.53 14.20
N PRO A 10 4.25 -3.51 13.30
CA PRO A 10 4.65 -3.25 11.93
C PRO A 10 3.82 -2.11 11.31
N GLU A 11 4.42 -1.27 10.48
CA GLU A 11 3.77 -0.06 9.95
C GLU A 11 2.49 -0.39 9.16
N THR A 12 2.51 -1.49 8.40
CA THR A 12 1.32 -1.97 7.68
C THR A 12 0.21 -2.40 8.65
N GLU A 13 0.56 -3.11 9.72
CA GLU A 13 -0.41 -3.53 10.74
C GLU A 13 -0.96 -2.31 11.49
N ALA A 14 -0.11 -1.35 11.83
CA ALA A 14 -0.49 -0.09 12.46
C ALA A 14 -1.47 0.71 11.57
N LEU A 15 -1.27 0.72 10.24
CA LEU A 15 -2.21 1.35 9.32
C LEU A 15 -3.57 0.65 9.34
N VAL A 16 -3.60 -0.69 9.28
CA VAL A 16 -4.86 -1.46 9.30
C VAL A 16 -5.62 -1.24 10.60
N VAL A 17 -4.92 -1.21 11.74
CA VAL A 17 -5.50 -0.88 13.05
C VAL A 17 -6.06 0.54 13.05
N SER A 18 -5.31 1.52 12.57
CA SER A 18 -5.75 2.91 12.47
C SER A 18 -6.97 3.05 11.55
N LEU A 19 -7.00 2.34 10.43
CA LEU A 19 -8.12 2.34 9.50
C LEU A 19 -9.39 1.75 10.17
N ASP A 20 -9.26 0.62 10.91
CA ASP A 20 -10.36 0.07 11.72
C ASP A 20 -10.89 1.11 12.72
N GLU A 21 -9.99 1.83 13.40
CA GLU A 21 -10.36 2.87 14.35
C GLU A 21 -11.11 4.03 13.68
N TYR A 22 -10.63 4.54 12.54
CA TYR A 22 -11.31 5.60 11.79
C TYR A 22 -12.69 5.17 11.31
N ILE A 23 -12.83 3.95 10.77
CA ILE A 23 -14.12 3.39 10.35
C ILE A 23 -15.10 3.29 11.54
N ARG A 24 -14.61 2.86 12.71
CA ARG A 24 -15.43 2.77 13.93
C ARG A 24 -15.78 4.14 14.51
N ALA A 25 -14.86 5.09 14.42
CA ALA A 25 -15.06 6.48 14.82
C ALA A 25 -15.92 7.27 13.82
N ARG A 26 -16.42 6.59 12.75
CA ARG A 26 -17.30 7.17 11.72
C ARG A 26 -16.66 8.32 10.93
N TYR A 27 -15.38 8.18 10.61
CA TYR A 27 -14.78 9.02 9.59
C TYR A 27 -15.45 8.70 8.26
N SER A 28 -16.14 9.68 7.69
CA SER A 28 -16.94 9.51 6.48
C SER A 28 -16.06 9.37 5.24
N LEU A 29 -14.98 10.16 5.15
CA LEU A 29 -14.08 10.20 4.00
C LEU A 29 -12.65 9.93 4.45
N ILE A 30 -12.02 8.92 3.84
CA ILE A 30 -10.62 8.56 4.04
C ILE A 30 -9.96 8.49 2.66
N ALA A 31 -8.73 8.97 2.53
CA ALA A 31 -7.92 8.79 1.34
C ALA A 31 -6.68 7.97 1.71
N VAL A 32 -6.43 6.90 0.98
CA VAL A 32 -5.23 6.08 1.13
C VAL A 32 -4.38 6.24 -0.12
N GLN A 33 -3.22 6.84 0.06
CA GLN A 33 -2.27 7.08 -1.02
C GLN A 33 -1.39 5.86 -1.21
N THR A 34 -1.43 5.28 -2.41
CA THR A 34 -0.62 4.11 -2.75
C THR A 34 -0.62 3.85 -4.25
N TYR A 35 0.45 3.24 -4.74
CA TYR A 35 0.52 2.60 -6.06
C TYR A 35 0.12 1.11 -6.02
N GLU A 36 -0.17 0.57 -4.82
CA GLU A 36 -0.41 -0.85 -4.56
C GLU A 36 -1.90 -1.11 -4.28
N GLU A 37 -2.78 -0.74 -5.22
CA GLU A 37 -4.23 -0.89 -5.09
C GLU A 37 -4.65 -2.31 -4.71
N GLU A 38 -4.10 -3.34 -5.38
CA GLU A 38 -4.45 -4.73 -5.12
C GLU A 38 -4.05 -5.17 -3.71
N ARG A 39 -2.88 -4.71 -3.21
CA ARG A 39 -2.42 -4.97 -1.85
C ARG A 39 -3.39 -4.34 -0.85
N PHE A 40 -3.76 -3.09 -1.04
CA PHE A 40 -4.75 -2.42 -0.20
C PHE A 40 -6.11 -3.13 -0.23
N LEU A 41 -6.59 -3.54 -1.40
CA LEU A 41 -7.85 -4.28 -1.53
C LEU A 41 -7.84 -5.63 -0.83
N ARG A 42 -6.68 -6.31 -0.73
CA ARG A 42 -6.54 -7.53 0.10
C ARG A 42 -6.77 -7.22 1.59
N PHE A 43 -6.17 -6.14 2.10
CA PHE A 43 -6.40 -5.70 3.48
C PHE A 43 -7.86 -5.34 3.74
N MET A 44 -8.49 -4.62 2.82
CA MET A 44 -9.90 -4.26 2.95
C MET A 44 -10.83 -5.47 2.95
N ARG A 45 -10.55 -6.50 2.15
CA ARG A 45 -11.31 -7.75 2.19
C ARG A 45 -11.16 -8.47 3.53
N ALA A 46 -9.94 -8.56 4.04
CA ALA A 46 -9.67 -9.16 5.37
C ALA A 46 -10.39 -8.37 6.48
N LEU A 47 -10.31 -7.05 6.44
CA LEU A 47 -10.99 -6.17 7.39
C LEU A 47 -12.51 -6.33 7.33
N ALA A 48 -13.10 -6.40 6.13
CA ALA A 48 -14.54 -6.57 5.95
C ALA A 48 -15.05 -7.94 6.45
N GLN A 49 -14.22 -8.97 6.46
CA GLN A 49 -14.55 -10.29 7.00
C GLN A 49 -14.45 -10.35 8.53
N HIS A 50 -13.77 -9.38 9.15
CA HIS A 50 -13.67 -9.32 10.59
C HIS A 50 -15.05 -9.18 11.24
N VAL A 51 -15.26 -9.82 12.40
CA VAL A 51 -16.55 -9.87 13.13
C VAL A 51 -17.22 -8.50 13.26
N ARG A 52 -16.43 -7.44 13.47
CA ARG A 52 -16.93 -6.06 13.65
C ARG A 52 -17.51 -5.44 12.38
N HIS A 53 -17.09 -5.90 11.20
CA HIS A 53 -17.43 -5.30 9.91
C HIS A 53 -18.22 -6.22 8.98
N ARG A 54 -18.27 -7.53 9.24
CA ARG A 54 -18.90 -8.52 8.35
C ARG A 54 -20.38 -8.28 8.04
N ALA A 55 -21.05 -7.48 8.87
CA ALA A 55 -22.43 -7.07 8.61
C ALA A 55 -22.55 -5.92 7.59
N LYS A 56 -21.42 -5.26 7.28
CA LYS A 56 -21.34 -4.20 6.29
C LYS A 56 -20.91 -4.79 4.95
N GLY A 57 -21.49 -4.28 3.85
CA GLY A 57 -20.99 -4.59 2.52
C GLY A 57 -19.65 -3.90 2.26
N LEU A 58 -18.71 -4.60 1.62
CA LEU A 58 -17.55 -3.98 1.00
C LEU A 58 -17.81 -3.82 -0.49
N TYR A 59 -17.78 -2.58 -0.93
CA TYR A 59 -17.99 -2.19 -2.31
C TYR A 59 -16.69 -1.63 -2.89
N VAL A 60 -16.40 -1.98 -4.13
CA VAL A 60 -15.25 -1.46 -4.88
C VAL A 60 -15.76 -0.83 -6.16
N TRP A 61 -15.34 0.39 -6.41
CA TRP A 61 -15.62 1.11 -7.63
C TRP A 61 -14.35 1.40 -8.41
N SER A 62 -14.45 1.28 -9.71
CA SER A 62 -13.50 1.86 -10.67
C SER A 62 -14.26 2.28 -11.93
N ARG A 63 -13.80 3.31 -12.62
CA ARG A 63 -14.50 3.84 -13.81
C ARG A 63 -14.83 2.76 -14.85
N PRO A 64 -13.91 1.83 -15.21
CA PRO A 64 -14.19 0.81 -16.23
C PRO A 64 -15.16 -0.29 -15.78
N ARG A 65 -15.27 -0.53 -14.47
CA ARG A 65 -16.01 -1.68 -13.93
C ARG A 65 -17.27 -1.30 -13.15
N GLY A 66 -17.48 0.00 -12.94
CA GLY A 66 -18.56 0.50 -12.08
C GLY A 66 -18.44 0.06 -10.62
N LEU A 67 -19.50 0.21 -9.88
CA LEU A 67 -19.59 -0.19 -8.48
C LEU A 67 -19.93 -1.68 -8.37
N ARG A 68 -19.19 -2.41 -7.53
CA ARG A 68 -19.43 -3.83 -7.27
C ARG A 68 -19.31 -4.14 -5.78
N MET A 69 -20.21 -4.93 -5.25
CA MET A 69 -20.09 -5.51 -3.91
C MET A 69 -19.14 -6.72 -3.98
N VAL A 70 -18.05 -6.69 -3.23
CA VAL A 70 -16.98 -7.71 -3.29
C VAL A 70 -16.88 -8.57 -2.03
N ALA A 71 -17.50 -8.14 -0.93
CA ALA A 71 -17.65 -8.92 0.29
C ALA A 71 -18.86 -8.43 1.09
N GLY A 72 -19.42 -9.27 1.96
CA GLY A 72 -20.53 -8.93 2.82
C GLY A 72 -21.66 -9.97 2.81
N PRO A 73 -22.78 -9.67 3.48
CA PRO A 73 -23.90 -10.61 3.58
C PRO A 73 -24.46 -10.99 2.21
N GLY A 74 -24.59 -12.31 1.97
CA GLY A 74 -25.16 -12.85 0.74
C GLY A 74 -24.30 -12.76 -0.51
N ILE A 75 -23.01 -12.41 -0.36
CA ILE A 75 -22.03 -12.44 -1.45
C ILE A 75 -21.27 -13.78 -1.43
N GLY A 76 -21.21 -14.44 -2.59
CA GLY A 76 -20.37 -15.60 -2.85
C GLY A 76 -18.94 -15.22 -3.25
N ALA A 77 -18.28 -16.12 -3.97
CA ALA A 77 -16.90 -15.90 -4.44
C ALA A 77 -16.80 -14.78 -5.52
N GLU A 78 -17.88 -14.57 -6.27
CA GLU A 78 -17.88 -13.58 -7.35
C GLU A 78 -18.49 -12.23 -6.91
N PRO A 79 -17.87 -11.10 -7.32
CA PRO A 79 -18.39 -9.76 -7.07
C PRO A 79 -19.74 -9.54 -7.75
N ARG A 80 -20.71 -8.94 -7.04
CA ARG A 80 -22.01 -8.58 -7.56
C ARG A 80 -22.00 -7.12 -8.07
N PRO A 81 -22.20 -6.88 -9.36
CA PRO A 81 -22.27 -5.51 -9.91
C PRO A 81 -23.54 -4.77 -9.43
N ILE A 82 -23.39 -3.47 -9.24
CA ILE A 82 -24.47 -2.52 -9.01
C ILE A 82 -24.68 -1.76 -10.32
N ALA A 83 -25.83 -1.93 -10.94
CA ALA A 83 -26.09 -1.42 -12.29
C ALA A 83 -26.00 0.12 -12.38
N ASN A 84 -25.48 0.62 -13.50
CA ASN A 84 -25.43 2.04 -13.84
C ASN A 84 -24.67 2.91 -12.83
N ARG A 85 -23.55 2.39 -12.30
CA ARG A 85 -22.69 3.10 -11.33
C ARG A 85 -21.23 3.18 -11.79
N GLU A 86 -21.04 3.47 -13.08
CA GLU A 86 -19.71 3.71 -13.66
C GLU A 86 -19.29 5.17 -13.48
N ASP A 87 -20.22 6.10 -13.61
CA ASP A 87 -19.95 7.53 -13.48
C ASP A 87 -19.66 7.93 -12.02
N PRO A 88 -18.65 8.80 -11.74
CA PRO A 88 -18.32 9.24 -10.38
C PRO A 88 -19.49 9.90 -9.63
N LEU A 89 -20.29 10.70 -10.30
CA LEU A 89 -21.43 11.34 -9.66
C LEU A 89 -22.53 10.32 -9.33
N SER A 90 -22.79 9.38 -10.23
CA SER A 90 -23.82 8.35 -10.03
C SER A 90 -23.50 7.41 -8.86
N VAL A 91 -22.20 7.14 -8.58
CA VAL A 91 -21.84 6.33 -7.42
C VAL A 91 -22.00 7.11 -6.11
N ILE A 92 -21.72 8.40 -6.11
CA ILE A 92 -21.92 9.26 -4.94
C ILE A 92 -23.42 9.36 -4.62
N GLU A 93 -24.27 9.57 -5.63
CA GLU A 93 -25.73 9.61 -5.48
C GLU A 93 -26.30 8.30 -4.95
N TYR A 94 -25.80 7.16 -5.43
CA TYR A 94 -26.21 5.85 -4.93
C TYR A 94 -25.90 5.69 -3.44
N ILE A 95 -24.67 6.06 -3.01
CA ILE A 95 -24.27 5.97 -1.62
C ILE A 95 -25.10 6.89 -0.73
N GLU A 96 -25.44 8.08 -1.23
CA GLU A 96 -26.23 9.06 -0.50
C GLU A 96 -27.67 8.57 -0.27
N GLN A 97 -28.32 8.01 -1.30
CA GLN A 97 -29.74 7.76 -1.35
C GLN A 97 -30.13 6.33 -0.98
N GLU A 98 -29.32 5.34 -1.32
CA GLU A 98 -29.70 3.92 -1.28
C GLU A 98 -28.95 3.10 -0.23
N VAL A 99 -27.91 3.68 0.44
CA VAL A 99 -27.04 2.90 1.32
C VAL A 99 -27.20 3.30 2.79
N GLU A 100 -27.59 2.34 3.63
CA GLU A 100 -27.66 2.50 5.08
C GLU A 100 -26.34 2.17 5.79
N SER A 101 -25.57 1.20 5.27
CA SER A 101 -24.27 0.81 5.85
C SER A 101 -23.35 0.22 4.79
N GLY A 102 -22.05 0.54 4.84
CA GLY A 102 -21.09 -0.03 3.90
C GLY A 102 -19.71 0.60 3.97
N LEU A 103 -18.76 -0.13 3.41
CA LEU A 103 -17.39 0.33 3.15
C LEU A 103 -17.23 0.45 1.63
N PHE A 104 -16.90 1.63 1.15
CA PHE A 104 -16.78 1.91 -0.29
C PHE A 104 -15.34 2.27 -0.61
N VAL A 105 -14.66 1.43 -1.38
CA VAL A 105 -13.33 1.71 -1.91
C VAL A 105 -13.47 2.22 -3.33
N LEU A 106 -13.06 3.47 -3.56
CA LEU A 106 -13.14 4.18 -4.83
C LEU A 106 -11.74 4.29 -5.42
N CYS A 107 -11.43 3.39 -6.36
CA CYS A 107 -10.12 3.30 -7.00
C CYS A 107 -9.95 4.38 -8.07
N ASP A 108 -8.81 5.09 -8.02
CA ASP A 108 -8.48 6.19 -8.95
C ASP A 108 -9.60 7.23 -9.11
N PHE A 109 -10.29 7.53 -8.00
CA PHE A 109 -11.35 8.53 -8.01
C PHE A 109 -10.80 9.98 -8.03
N SER A 110 -9.61 10.19 -7.48
CA SER A 110 -8.98 11.49 -7.31
C SER A 110 -8.90 12.34 -8.59
N PRO A 111 -8.58 11.79 -9.77
CA PRO A 111 -8.57 12.57 -11.02
C PRO A 111 -9.91 13.20 -11.39
N TYR A 112 -11.02 12.60 -10.96
CA TYR A 112 -12.37 13.14 -11.24
C TYR A 112 -12.75 14.34 -10.38
N LEU A 113 -12.02 14.56 -9.27
CA LEU A 113 -12.20 15.74 -8.42
C LEU A 113 -11.63 17.02 -9.04
N LEU A 114 -10.83 16.90 -10.10
CA LEU A 114 -10.18 18.00 -10.76
C LEU A 114 -10.67 18.14 -12.22
N ASP A 115 -10.65 19.38 -12.71
CA ASP A 115 -10.83 19.74 -14.10
C ASP A 115 -9.73 20.73 -14.48
N TYR A 116 -8.87 20.36 -15.45
CA TYR A 116 -7.66 21.13 -15.83
C TYR A 116 -6.80 21.56 -14.62
N GLY A 117 -6.71 20.71 -13.58
CA GLY A 117 -5.95 20.99 -12.36
C GLY A 117 -6.69 21.82 -11.30
N ALA A 118 -7.89 22.32 -11.59
CA ALA A 118 -8.75 23.00 -10.63
C ALA A 118 -9.81 22.03 -10.04
N PRO A 119 -10.24 22.21 -8.77
CA PRO A 119 -11.32 21.42 -8.18
C PRO A 119 -12.63 21.55 -8.98
N LYS A 120 -13.33 20.45 -9.18
CA LYS A 120 -14.70 20.43 -9.75
C LYS A 120 -15.72 20.82 -8.66
N PRO A 121 -16.29 22.02 -8.69
CA PRO A 121 -17.09 22.54 -7.57
C PRO A 121 -18.29 21.66 -7.22
N GLU A 122 -18.96 21.11 -8.23
CA GLU A 122 -20.14 20.26 -8.03
C GLU A 122 -19.80 18.97 -7.28
N LEU A 123 -18.78 18.24 -7.72
CA LEU A 123 -18.39 16.98 -7.11
C LEU A 123 -17.79 17.19 -5.71
N VAL A 124 -16.99 18.24 -5.54
CA VAL A 124 -16.43 18.63 -4.23
C VAL A 124 -17.58 18.97 -3.25
N ARG A 125 -18.56 19.74 -3.70
CA ARG A 125 -19.70 20.10 -2.88
C ARG A 125 -20.53 18.87 -2.49
N ARG A 126 -20.79 17.98 -3.44
CA ARG A 126 -21.49 16.71 -3.19
C ARG A 126 -20.79 15.85 -2.16
N LEU A 127 -19.47 15.71 -2.26
CA LEU A 127 -18.69 14.95 -1.27
C LEU A 127 -18.76 15.53 0.13
N ARG A 128 -18.77 16.86 0.27
CA ARG A 128 -18.94 17.51 1.58
C ARG A 128 -20.32 17.24 2.17
N GLU A 129 -21.38 17.38 1.38
CA GLU A 129 -22.75 17.08 1.81
C GLU A 129 -22.90 15.62 2.20
N LEU A 130 -22.35 14.71 1.39
CA LEU A 130 -22.31 13.28 1.68
C LEU A 130 -21.57 13.01 3.00
N ALA A 131 -20.40 13.62 3.22
CA ALA A 131 -19.64 13.46 4.46
C ALA A 131 -20.47 13.84 5.69
N TRP A 132 -21.27 14.91 5.60
CA TRP A 132 -22.15 15.33 6.70
C TRP A 132 -23.31 14.36 6.90
N ALA A 133 -23.95 13.91 5.83
CA ALA A 133 -25.04 12.94 5.88
C ALA A 133 -24.59 11.59 6.47
N MET A 134 -23.36 11.16 6.17
CA MET A 134 -22.84 9.88 6.65
C MET A 134 -22.39 9.89 8.12
N ARG A 135 -22.29 11.03 8.80
CA ARG A 135 -21.95 11.07 10.24
C ARG A 135 -22.93 10.27 11.11
N SER A 136 -24.19 10.19 10.69
CA SER A 136 -25.24 9.40 11.39
C SER A 136 -25.33 7.96 10.91
N ARG A 137 -24.72 7.59 9.77
CA ARG A 137 -24.79 6.26 9.16
C ARG A 137 -23.43 5.55 9.23
N PRO A 138 -23.37 4.23 9.38
CA PRO A 138 -22.12 3.47 9.38
C PRO A 138 -21.60 3.24 7.96
N VAL A 139 -21.38 4.33 7.22
CA VAL A 139 -20.86 4.35 5.85
C VAL A 139 -19.52 5.07 5.85
N THR A 140 -18.52 4.51 5.17
CA THR A 140 -17.21 5.12 4.97
C THR A 140 -16.80 4.99 3.51
N LEU A 141 -16.41 6.12 2.90
CA LEU A 141 -15.77 6.16 1.59
C LEU A 141 -14.26 6.20 1.77
N ILE A 142 -13.57 5.36 1.02
CA ILE A 142 -12.12 5.25 1.02
C ILE A 142 -11.63 5.46 -0.42
N PHE A 143 -11.01 6.60 -0.67
CA PHE A 143 -10.36 6.90 -1.95
C PHE A 143 -9.01 6.21 -1.97
N VAL A 144 -8.71 5.48 -3.03
CA VAL A 144 -7.42 4.81 -3.22
C VAL A 144 -6.80 5.22 -4.53
N GLY A 145 -5.53 5.55 -4.51
CA GLY A 145 -4.77 5.94 -5.68
C GLY A 145 -3.43 6.55 -5.30
N ALA A 146 -2.61 6.89 -6.29
CA ALA A 146 -1.24 7.36 -6.09
C ALA A 146 -1.16 8.63 -5.22
N ARG A 147 -2.11 9.54 -5.39
CA ARG A 147 -2.23 10.78 -4.60
C ARG A 147 -3.68 11.21 -4.47
N PHE A 148 -4.00 11.81 -3.33
CA PHE A 148 -5.22 12.58 -3.15
C PHE A 148 -4.90 14.07 -3.35
N PRO A 149 -5.67 14.80 -4.18
CA PRO A 149 -5.38 16.21 -4.48
C PRO A 149 -5.63 17.11 -3.27
N GLU A 150 -4.82 18.15 -3.15
CA GLU A 150 -5.03 19.18 -2.15
C GLU A 150 -6.23 20.05 -2.58
N ILE A 151 -7.38 19.82 -1.97
CA ILE A 151 -8.61 20.57 -2.18
C ILE A 151 -8.97 21.23 -0.85
N PRO A 152 -8.84 22.57 -0.71
CA PRO A 152 -9.06 23.27 0.56
C PRO A 152 -10.45 22.97 1.18
N ASP A 153 -11.46 22.85 0.32
CA ASP A 153 -12.83 22.55 0.76
C ASP A 153 -13.01 21.15 1.34
N LEU A 154 -12.10 20.21 1.06
CA LEU A 154 -12.14 18.83 1.56
C LEU A 154 -11.09 18.57 2.67
N GLU A 155 -10.20 19.51 2.94
CA GLU A 155 -9.08 19.33 3.89
C GLU A 155 -9.50 18.88 5.29
N LYS A 156 -10.64 19.37 5.77
CA LYS A 156 -11.17 19.02 7.09
C LYS A 156 -12.10 17.81 7.09
N GLU A 157 -12.56 17.37 5.92
CA GLU A 157 -13.50 16.27 5.77
C GLU A 157 -12.80 14.94 5.42
N VAL A 158 -11.63 15.00 4.78
CA VAL A 158 -10.89 13.81 4.33
C VAL A 158 -9.68 13.55 5.23
N LYS A 159 -9.60 12.35 5.77
CA LYS A 159 -8.39 11.85 6.44
C LYS A 159 -7.48 11.21 5.41
N VAL A 160 -6.30 11.78 5.20
CA VAL A 160 -5.28 11.23 4.29
C VAL A 160 -4.34 10.31 5.06
N LEU A 161 -4.07 9.14 4.50
CA LEU A 161 -3.17 8.10 5.02
C LEU A 161 -2.28 7.62 3.87
N ASP A 162 -1.07 7.20 4.19
CA ASP A 162 -0.16 6.56 3.25
C ASP A 162 -0.09 5.06 3.55
N LEU A 163 -0.19 4.22 2.51
CA LEU A 163 0.05 2.79 2.67
C LEU A 163 1.58 2.56 2.68
N PRO A 164 2.16 2.08 3.79
CA PRO A 164 3.58 1.81 3.84
C PRO A 164 3.98 0.69 2.88
N LEU A 165 5.24 0.69 2.46
CA LEU A 165 5.81 -0.38 1.65
C LEU A 165 5.81 -1.71 2.42
N PRO A 166 5.88 -2.87 1.73
CA PRO A 166 5.98 -4.16 2.39
C PRO A 166 7.18 -4.24 3.32
N GLU A 167 6.95 -4.68 4.54
CA GLU A 167 7.99 -4.95 5.54
C GLU A 167 8.55 -6.37 5.39
N GLU A 168 9.53 -6.73 6.20
CA GLU A 168 10.24 -8.00 6.11
C GLU A 168 9.31 -9.21 6.13
N ALA A 169 8.31 -9.23 7.03
CA ALA A 169 7.36 -10.33 7.14
C ALA A 169 6.52 -10.51 5.87
N GLU A 170 6.06 -9.41 5.28
CA GLU A 170 5.27 -9.43 4.04
C GLU A 170 6.17 -9.73 2.82
N THR A 171 7.38 -9.17 2.79
CA THR A 171 8.41 -9.48 1.79
C THR A 171 8.74 -10.97 1.77
N ASN A 172 8.83 -11.59 2.95
CA ASN A 172 9.06 -13.02 3.11
C ASN A 172 7.90 -13.85 2.51
N GLN A 173 6.65 -13.45 2.74
CA GLN A 173 5.47 -14.09 2.14
C GLN A 173 5.43 -13.94 0.61
N ILE A 174 5.89 -12.81 0.07
CA ILE A 174 6.02 -12.61 -1.38
C ILE A 174 7.05 -13.59 -1.95
N LEU A 175 8.20 -13.73 -1.28
CA LEU A 175 9.24 -14.66 -1.68
C LEU A 175 8.75 -16.13 -1.60
N ASP A 176 8.03 -16.52 -0.54
CA ASP A 176 7.47 -17.87 -0.38
C ASP A 176 6.55 -18.24 -1.55
N ARG A 177 5.64 -17.35 -1.93
CA ARG A 177 4.75 -17.56 -3.08
C ARG A 177 5.49 -17.73 -4.39
N GLU A 178 6.57 -16.99 -4.59
CA GLU A 178 7.38 -17.11 -5.79
C GLU A 178 8.20 -18.40 -5.79
N VAL A 179 8.72 -18.83 -4.64
CA VAL A 179 9.39 -20.12 -4.46
C VAL A 179 8.43 -21.27 -4.77
N GLU A 180 7.24 -21.29 -4.19
CA GLU A 180 6.20 -22.31 -4.44
C GLU A 180 5.85 -22.38 -5.95
N ARG A 181 5.73 -21.23 -6.60
CA ARG A 181 5.46 -21.14 -8.03
C ARG A 181 6.59 -21.75 -8.86
N LEU A 182 7.85 -21.51 -8.49
CA LEU A 182 9.01 -22.03 -9.19
C LEU A 182 9.22 -23.53 -8.93
N GLU A 183 9.00 -24.00 -7.71
CA GLU A 183 9.09 -25.43 -7.38
C GLU A 183 8.06 -26.28 -8.13
N SER A 184 6.92 -25.69 -8.50
CA SER A 184 5.93 -26.35 -9.37
C SER A 184 6.37 -26.47 -10.84
N ASN A 185 7.47 -25.79 -11.24
CA ASN A 185 7.99 -25.80 -12.59
C ASN A 185 9.25 -26.71 -12.69
N PRO A 186 9.19 -27.85 -13.41
CA PRO A 186 10.30 -28.79 -13.49
C PRO A 186 11.57 -28.25 -14.16
N ASN A 187 11.48 -27.08 -14.81
CA ASN A 187 12.61 -26.44 -15.48
C ASN A 187 13.24 -25.31 -14.65
N ALA A 188 12.80 -25.10 -13.43
CA ALA A 188 13.34 -24.11 -12.52
C ALA A 188 13.99 -24.80 -11.30
N SER A 189 15.09 -24.23 -10.80
CA SER A 189 15.72 -24.64 -9.55
C SER A 189 15.60 -23.54 -8.49
N VAL A 190 15.42 -23.94 -7.22
CA VAL A 190 15.45 -23.01 -6.08
C VAL A 190 16.56 -23.49 -5.12
N GLU A 191 17.62 -22.68 -5.03
CA GLU A 191 18.80 -22.96 -4.22
C GLU A 191 19.04 -21.79 -3.25
N LEU A 192 18.09 -21.58 -2.34
CA LEU A 192 18.12 -20.55 -1.32
C LEU A 192 18.37 -21.15 0.05
N ASP A 193 19.63 -21.11 0.51
CA ASP A 193 19.92 -21.35 1.91
C ASP A 193 19.44 -20.17 2.78
N SER A 194 19.59 -20.29 4.09
CA SER A 194 19.17 -19.26 5.06
C SER A 194 19.80 -17.88 4.78
N ASP A 195 21.09 -17.87 4.45
CA ASP A 195 21.84 -16.63 4.25
C ASP A 195 21.48 -15.97 2.91
N ALA A 196 21.37 -16.76 1.85
CA ALA A 196 20.93 -16.28 0.54
C ALA A 196 19.50 -15.74 0.59
N ARG A 197 18.61 -16.41 1.35
CA ARG A 197 17.24 -15.96 1.58
C ARG A 197 17.21 -14.63 2.34
N GLY A 198 17.93 -14.51 3.44
CA GLY A 198 18.05 -13.27 4.21
C GLY A 198 18.57 -12.10 3.37
N ASN A 199 19.65 -12.32 2.61
CA ASN A 199 20.20 -11.32 1.71
C ASN A 199 19.20 -10.90 0.61
N LEU A 200 18.42 -11.83 0.08
CA LEU A 200 17.42 -11.55 -0.94
C LEU A 200 16.28 -10.71 -0.37
N ILE A 201 15.76 -11.03 0.83
CA ILE A 201 14.74 -10.25 1.53
C ILE A 201 15.26 -8.82 1.74
N GLN A 202 16.46 -8.64 2.27
CA GLN A 202 17.04 -7.31 2.48
C GLN A 202 17.22 -6.52 1.18
N ALA A 203 17.57 -7.18 0.08
CA ALA A 203 17.66 -6.54 -1.23
C ALA A 203 16.31 -6.04 -1.73
N MET A 204 15.21 -6.75 -1.43
CA MET A 204 13.85 -6.40 -1.84
C MET A 204 13.21 -5.29 -1.01
N LEU A 205 13.56 -5.13 0.26
CA LEU A 205 12.98 -4.10 1.13
C LEU A 205 13.05 -2.71 0.48
N GLY A 206 11.96 -1.94 0.58
CA GLY A 206 11.82 -0.62 -0.05
C GLY A 206 11.36 -0.65 -1.52
N LEU A 207 11.00 -1.83 -2.05
CA LEU A 207 10.22 -1.98 -3.27
C LEU A 207 8.74 -2.16 -2.93
N THR A 208 7.86 -1.85 -3.87
CA THR A 208 6.45 -2.25 -3.79
C THR A 208 6.30 -3.76 -4.00
N ALA A 209 5.19 -4.36 -3.55
CA ALA A 209 4.94 -5.80 -3.73
C ALA A 209 5.02 -6.19 -5.22
N SER A 210 4.41 -5.40 -6.12
CA SER A 210 4.46 -5.64 -7.57
C SER A 210 5.87 -5.51 -8.14
N GLU A 211 6.68 -4.56 -7.66
CA GLU A 211 8.08 -4.46 -8.06
C GLU A 211 8.88 -5.67 -7.58
N MET A 212 8.66 -6.15 -6.34
CA MET A 212 9.30 -7.36 -5.82
C MET A 212 8.96 -8.58 -6.69
N GLU A 213 7.68 -8.81 -6.98
CA GLU A 213 7.22 -9.90 -7.84
C GLU A 213 7.86 -9.83 -9.24
N ASN A 214 7.89 -8.64 -9.85
CA ASN A 214 8.48 -8.44 -11.17
C ASN A 214 10.00 -8.68 -11.20
N VAL A 215 10.72 -8.22 -10.17
CA VAL A 215 12.17 -8.38 -10.09
C VAL A 215 12.53 -9.84 -9.83
N LEU A 216 11.79 -10.54 -8.95
CA LEU A 216 11.95 -11.97 -8.71
C LEU A 216 11.69 -12.78 -9.97
N ALA A 217 10.58 -12.51 -10.67
CA ALA A 217 10.26 -13.18 -11.93
C ALA A 217 11.36 -12.97 -12.99
N LYS A 218 11.87 -11.75 -13.11
CA LYS A 218 12.97 -11.43 -14.02
C LYS A 218 14.26 -12.16 -13.64
N ALA A 219 14.60 -12.22 -12.35
CA ALA A 219 15.77 -12.94 -11.85
C ALA A 219 15.63 -14.44 -12.12
N ALA A 220 14.45 -15.02 -11.86
CA ALA A 220 14.14 -16.42 -12.12
C ALA A 220 14.29 -16.80 -13.59
N VAL A 221 13.84 -15.95 -14.51
CA VAL A 221 14.05 -16.16 -15.95
C VAL A 221 15.52 -16.14 -16.34
N ARG A 222 16.30 -15.20 -15.78
CA ARG A 222 17.74 -15.07 -16.10
C ARG A 222 18.57 -16.22 -15.60
N GLN A 223 18.23 -16.78 -14.43
CA GLN A 223 19.00 -17.84 -13.76
C GLN A 223 18.36 -19.23 -13.91
N ARG A 224 17.19 -19.33 -14.54
CA ARG A 224 16.34 -20.53 -14.55
C ARG A 224 15.95 -21.00 -13.14
N GLY A 225 15.76 -20.04 -12.23
CA GLY A 225 15.44 -20.29 -10.84
C GLY A 225 15.87 -19.17 -9.91
N LEU A 226 15.96 -19.44 -8.61
CA LEU A 226 16.47 -18.52 -7.59
C LEU A 226 17.65 -19.15 -6.87
N GLY A 227 18.70 -18.37 -6.61
CA GLY A 227 19.90 -18.84 -5.92
C GLY A 227 20.69 -17.71 -5.25
N PRO A 228 21.91 -17.98 -4.73
CA PRO A 228 22.70 -17.00 -3.98
C PRO A 228 22.98 -15.68 -4.72
N GLN A 229 23.02 -15.72 -6.06
CA GLN A 229 23.27 -14.52 -6.88
C GLN A 229 22.03 -13.67 -7.13
N THR A 230 20.85 -14.14 -6.77
CA THR A 230 19.57 -13.45 -7.03
C THR A 230 19.52 -12.08 -6.35
N ALA A 231 20.03 -11.96 -5.14
CA ALA A 231 20.08 -10.67 -4.41
C ALA A 231 20.86 -9.59 -5.20
N GLY A 232 21.95 -9.94 -5.87
CA GLY A 232 22.68 -9.01 -6.72
C GLY A 232 21.86 -8.50 -7.90
N ILE A 233 21.10 -9.38 -8.56
CA ILE A 233 20.20 -8.99 -9.66
C ILE A 233 19.11 -8.05 -9.16
N VAL A 234 18.50 -8.37 -8.00
CA VAL A 234 17.47 -7.52 -7.38
C VAL A 234 18.02 -6.13 -7.06
N LEU A 235 19.21 -6.03 -6.48
CA LEU A 235 19.85 -4.74 -6.20
C LEU A 235 20.12 -3.91 -7.46
N ASP A 236 20.54 -4.54 -8.54
CA ASP A 236 20.77 -3.83 -9.80
C ASP A 236 19.46 -3.30 -10.42
N GLU A 237 18.40 -4.10 -10.40
CA GLU A 237 17.08 -3.66 -10.84
C GLU A 237 16.54 -2.53 -9.95
N LYS A 238 16.67 -2.64 -8.63
CA LYS A 238 16.27 -1.60 -7.69
C LYS A 238 17.01 -0.29 -7.96
N ARG A 239 18.32 -0.34 -8.21
CA ARG A 239 19.09 0.84 -8.64
C ARG A 239 18.57 1.45 -9.94
N ALA A 240 18.17 0.61 -10.91
CA ALA A 240 17.59 1.06 -12.16
C ALA A 240 16.21 1.74 -11.97
N LEU A 241 15.37 1.22 -11.08
CA LEU A 241 14.08 1.81 -10.73
C LEU A 241 14.27 3.19 -10.06
N ILE A 242 15.18 3.30 -9.10
CA ILE A 242 15.48 4.57 -8.41
C ILE A 242 15.99 5.63 -9.41
N ARG A 243 16.84 5.25 -10.36
CA ARG A 243 17.34 6.18 -11.40
C ARG A 243 16.26 6.73 -12.33
N ARG A 244 15.16 6.00 -12.53
CA ARG A 244 14.01 6.48 -13.33
C ARG A 244 13.23 7.59 -12.64
N ASN A 245 13.25 7.62 -11.31
CA ASN A 245 12.68 8.72 -10.54
C ASN A 245 13.67 9.89 -10.56
N ALA A 246 13.49 10.82 -11.51
CA ALA A 246 14.40 11.95 -11.78
C ALA A 246 14.69 12.88 -10.57
N ALA A 247 13.92 12.72 -9.48
CA ALA A 247 14.11 13.45 -8.23
C ALA A 247 15.14 12.83 -7.28
N LEU A 248 15.58 11.58 -7.52
CA LEU A 248 16.51 10.87 -6.65
C LEU A 248 17.81 10.56 -7.41
N THR A 249 18.91 11.14 -6.95
CA THR A 249 20.25 10.78 -7.45
C THR A 249 20.84 9.74 -6.51
N PHE A 250 21.15 8.55 -7.03
CA PHE A 250 21.87 7.55 -6.27
C PHE A 250 23.32 8.01 -6.07
N THR A 251 23.68 8.32 -4.83
CA THR A 251 25.06 8.57 -4.45
C THR A 251 25.63 7.27 -3.88
N PRO A 252 26.63 6.64 -4.53
CA PRO A 252 27.27 5.45 -3.96
C PRO A 252 27.85 5.78 -2.59
N ALA A 253 27.75 4.83 -1.67
CA ALA A 253 28.37 4.99 -0.36
C ALA A 253 29.86 5.27 -0.54
N ILE A 254 30.32 6.43 -0.10
CA ILE A 254 31.73 6.79 -0.09
C ILE A 254 32.34 6.23 1.20
N PRO A 255 33.33 5.37 1.13
CA PRO A 255 33.99 4.91 2.34
C PRO A 255 34.42 6.08 3.21
N ILE A 256 34.22 5.98 4.52
CA ILE A 256 34.49 7.08 5.46
C ILE A 256 35.92 7.57 5.42
N GLU A 257 36.87 6.72 4.95
CA GLU A 257 38.29 7.00 4.73
C GLU A 257 38.54 8.03 3.62
N HIS A 258 37.61 8.08 2.63
CA HIS A 258 37.75 8.98 1.48
C HIS A 258 37.09 10.35 1.72
N ILE A 259 36.43 10.54 2.87
CA ILE A 259 35.87 11.83 3.25
C ILE A 259 36.99 12.71 3.82
N GLY A 260 37.42 13.69 3.04
CA GLY A 260 38.42 14.67 3.45
C GLY A 260 37.96 15.62 4.53
N GLY A 261 38.80 16.03 5.45
CA GLY A 261 38.49 16.97 6.53
C GLY A 261 37.73 16.34 7.73
N TYR A 262 37.46 17.15 8.74
CA TYR A 262 36.62 16.80 9.90
C TYR A 262 37.00 15.49 10.65
N ALA A 263 38.26 15.31 10.97
CA ALA A 263 38.73 14.15 11.74
C ALA A 263 37.93 13.87 13.02
N PRO A 264 37.47 14.87 13.80
CA PRO A 264 36.62 14.63 14.97
C PRO A 264 35.28 13.95 14.62
N ILE A 265 34.63 14.37 13.54
CA ILE A 265 33.35 13.80 13.10
C ILE A 265 33.50 12.37 12.58
N ARG A 266 34.54 12.07 11.80
CA ARG A 266 34.86 10.70 11.39
C ARG A 266 35.07 9.76 12.58
N ASN A 267 35.76 10.22 13.61
CA ASN A 267 35.99 9.44 14.81
C ASN A 267 34.70 9.21 15.60
N MET A 268 33.82 10.19 15.63
CA MET A 268 32.50 10.07 16.25
C MET A 268 31.63 9.06 15.51
N LEU A 269 31.57 9.13 14.17
CA LEU A 269 30.81 8.20 13.32
C LEU A 269 31.33 6.76 13.45
N ARG A 270 32.67 6.56 13.46
CA ARG A 270 33.27 5.24 13.70
C ARG A 270 32.87 4.67 15.06
N ARG A 271 32.88 5.48 16.12
CA ARG A 271 32.44 5.05 17.46
C ARG A 271 30.95 4.71 17.49
N ALA A 272 30.12 5.49 16.82
CA ALA A 272 28.68 5.23 16.73
C ALA A 272 28.36 3.94 15.94
N ALA A 273 29.09 3.67 14.84
CA ALA A 273 28.97 2.43 14.08
C ALA A 273 29.38 1.20 14.90
N VAL A 274 30.51 1.28 15.64
CA VAL A 274 30.96 0.20 16.53
C VAL A 274 29.99 -0.01 17.71
N ALA A 275 29.30 1.05 18.15
CA ALA A 275 28.30 0.96 19.20
C ALA A 275 26.90 0.49 18.72
N GLY A 276 26.74 0.20 17.41
CA GLY A 276 25.45 -0.22 16.84
C GLY A 276 24.36 0.86 16.78
N VAL A 277 24.75 2.14 16.90
CA VAL A 277 23.82 3.29 16.89
C VAL A 277 23.48 3.74 15.46
N ILE A 278 24.38 3.45 14.50
CA ILE A 278 24.21 3.70 13.06
C ILE A 278 24.74 2.49 12.29
N SER A 279 23.98 2.02 11.33
CA SER A 279 24.36 0.95 10.38
C SER A 279 24.78 1.54 9.04
#